data_1500d8967e82771a42e57e4a115dede4
#
_entry.id   1500d8967e82771a42e57e4a115dede4
#
_cell.length_a   1.000
_cell.length_b   1.000
_cell.length_c   1.000
_cell.angle_alpha   90.00
_cell.angle_beta   90.00
_cell.angle_gamma   90.00
#
_symmetry.space_group_name_H-M   'P 1'
#
loop_
_entity.id
_entity.type
_entity.pdbx_description
1 polymer ?
#
loop_
_entity_poly.entity_id
_entity_poly.type
_entity_poly.pdbx_seq_one_letter_code
_entity_poly.pdbx_strand_id
1 'polypeptide(L)'
;MKKLYKKYEEIIIYLIVGVLTTIVSWGACFVAKLIGLDPDIKIQNFIINTIGWVVGVLFAYPLNRKWVFKSTNPHIFKEFFGFAGSRLSTWILDILIMFVFINVWRIFLPFCNFLHENISFLAKMDIDNLHYWFVKIFISAVLVTILNYVFSKVLIFGKKKGKEEPEEASEKSEKA
;
A
#
# COMPACT_ATOMS: atom_id res chain seq x y z
N MET A 1 16.45 -13.40 -19.64
CA MET A 1 16.29 -13.01 -18.24
C MET A 1 16.42 -11.49 -18.01
N LYS A 2 17.47 -10.79 -18.48
CA LYS A 2 17.63 -9.32 -18.28
C LYS A 2 16.47 -8.45 -18.83
N LYS A 3 15.82 -8.82 -19.96
CA LYS A 3 14.66 -8.07 -20.51
C LYS A 3 13.40 -8.17 -19.64
N LEU A 4 13.13 -9.35 -19.08
CA LEU A 4 12.00 -9.57 -18.17
C LEU A 4 12.18 -8.83 -16.83
N TYR A 5 13.39 -8.89 -16.25
CA TYR A 5 13.73 -8.16 -15.04
C TYR A 5 13.48 -6.65 -15.21
N LYS A 6 13.98 -6.06 -16.30
CA LYS A 6 13.81 -4.63 -16.59
C LYS A 6 12.33 -4.22 -16.74
N LYS A 7 11.47 -5.14 -17.22
CA LYS A 7 10.02 -4.90 -17.36
C LYS A 7 9.29 -4.88 -16.02
N TYR A 8 9.72 -5.71 -15.06
CA TYR A 8 9.06 -5.85 -13.76
C TYR A 8 9.84 -5.23 -12.60
N GLU A 9 11.00 -4.61 -12.87
CA GLU A 9 11.87 -3.98 -11.88
C GLU A 9 11.11 -3.03 -10.95
N GLU A 10 10.26 -2.16 -11.52
CA GLU A 10 9.46 -1.20 -10.76
C GLU A 10 8.52 -1.90 -9.76
N ILE A 11 7.83 -2.95 -10.21
CA ILE A 11 6.90 -3.71 -9.36
C ILE A 11 7.64 -4.47 -8.28
N ILE A 12 8.77 -5.09 -8.61
CA ILE A 12 9.60 -5.84 -7.66
C ILE A 12 10.13 -4.90 -6.57
N ILE A 13 10.69 -3.75 -6.96
CA ILE A 13 11.18 -2.75 -5.99
C ILE A 13 10.02 -2.23 -5.14
N TYR A 14 8.86 -1.97 -5.74
CA TYR A 14 7.66 -1.56 -5.02
C TYR A 14 7.25 -2.57 -3.94
N LEU A 15 7.24 -3.87 -4.26
CA LEU A 15 6.92 -4.93 -3.30
C LEU A 15 7.95 -5.02 -2.18
N ILE A 16 9.24 -4.90 -2.50
CA ILE A 16 10.32 -4.88 -1.50
C ILE A 16 10.13 -3.69 -0.54
N VAL A 17 9.89 -2.49 -1.09
CA VAL A 17 9.61 -1.30 -0.28
C VAL A 17 8.36 -1.50 0.58
N GLY A 18 7.33 -2.17 0.06
CA GLY A 18 6.13 -2.52 0.81
C GLY A 18 6.43 -3.41 2.02
N VAL A 19 7.22 -4.48 1.84
CA VAL A 19 7.65 -5.36 2.93
C VAL A 19 8.47 -4.59 3.98
N LEU A 20 9.46 -3.80 3.54
CA LEU A 20 10.27 -2.97 4.45
C LEU A 20 9.41 -1.97 5.23
N THR A 21 8.43 -1.34 4.56
CA THR A 21 7.47 -0.43 5.21
C THR A 21 6.69 -1.15 6.31
N THR A 22 6.23 -2.37 6.07
CA THR A 22 5.51 -3.18 7.07
C THR A 22 6.39 -3.48 8.29
N ILE A 23 7.64 -3.87 8.07
CA ILE A 23 8.60 -4.14 9.15
C ILE A 23 8.83 -2.86 9.99
N VAL A 24 9.02 -1.72 9.34
CA VAL A 24 9.23 -0.44 10.02
C VAL A 24 7.99 0.00 10.80
N SER A 25 6.79 -0.16 10.22
CA SER A 25 5.52 0.14 10.90
C SER A 25 5.33 -0.72 12.14
N TRP A 26 5.58 -2.02 12.04
CA TRP A 26 5.50 -2.92 13.20
C TRP A 26 6.55 -2.61 14.27
N GLY A 27 7.78 -2.25 13.84
CA GLY A 27 8.81 -1.76 14.75
C GLY A 27 8.38 -0.53 15.52
N ALA A 28 7.74 0.44 14.84
CA ALA A 28 7.20 1.64 15.49
C ALA A 28 6.08 1.31 16.48
N CYS A 29 5.16 0.39 16.12
CA CYS A 29 4.13 -0.10 17.05
C CYS A 29 4.75 -0.78 18.26
N PHE A 30 5.80 -1.59 18.07
CA PHE A 30 6.51 -2.26 19.15
C PHE A 30 7.19 -1.26 20.10
N VAL A 31 7.88 -0.24 19.54
CA VAL A 31 8.47 0.85 20.35
C VAL A 31 7.40 1.59 21.13
N ALA A 32 6.24 1.89 20.52
CA ALA A 32 5.12 2.54 21.19
C ALA A 32 4.63 1.74 22.42
N LYS A 33 4.62 0.41 22.33
CA LYS A 33 4.31 -0.48 23.46
C LYS A 33 5.40 -0.42 24.54
N LEU A 34 6.68 -0.40 24.16
CA LEU A 34 7.80 -0.33 25.10
C LEU A 34 7.81 0.97 25.92
N ILE A 35 7.31 2.07 25.37
CA ILE A 35 7.20 3.35 26.10
C ILE A 35 5.93 3.46 26.96
N GLY A 36 5.18 2.35 27.12
CA GLY A 36 4.09 2.24 28.08
C GLY A 36 2.68 2.34 27.49
N LEU A 37 2.51 2.32 26.17
CA LEU A 37 1.18 2.25 25.57
C LEU A 37 0.66 0.79 25.60
N ASP A 38 -0.52 0.61 26.20
CA ASP A 38 -1.17 -0.69 26.35
C ASP A 38 -2.14 -0.94 25.16
N PRO A 39 -1.89 -2.00 24.34
CA PRO A 39 -2.77 -2.33 23.22
C PRO A 39 -4.15 -2.85 23.63
N ASP A 40 -4.35 -3.29 24.89
CA ASP A 40 -5.64 -3.77 25.37
C ASP A 40 -6.59 -2.60 25.67
N ILE A 41 -6.05 -1.39 25.85
CA ILE A 41 -6.83 -0.16 26.00
C ILE A 41 -7.16 0.41 24.62
N LYS A 42 -8.46 0.45 24.25
CA LYS A 42 -8.93 0.83 22.91
C LYS A 42 -8.31 2.11 22.34
N ILE A 43 -8.23 3.17 23.18
CA ILE A 43 -7.66 4.46 22.75
C ILE A 43 -6.16 4.37 22.51
N GLN A 44 -5.43 3.64 23.36
CA GLN A 44 -3.99 3.46 23.23
C GLN A 44 -3.66 2.55 22.02
N ASN A 45 -4.48 1.53 21.79
CA ASN A 45 -4.38 0.70 20.56
C ASN A 45 -4.54 1.56 19.30
N PHE A 46 -5.54 2.44 19.28
CA PHE A 46 -5.72 3.38 18.17
C PHE A 46 -4.48 4.27 17.97
N ILE A 47 -3.90 4.80 19.06
CA ILE A 47 -2.68 5.60 19.01
C ILE A 47 -1.49 4.79 18.47
N ILE A 48 -1.27 3.56 18.97
CA ILE A 48 -0.21 2.65 18.52
C ILE A 48 -0.31 2.42 17.00
N ASN A 49 -1.51 2.08 16.51
CA ASN A 49 -1.71 1.84 15.07
C ASN A 49 -1.52 3.11 14.24
N THR A 50 -1.93 4.27 14.75
CA THR A 50 -1.72 5.57 14.10
C THR A 50 -0.24 5.89 13.99
N ILE A 51 0.54 5.67 15.05
CA ILE A 51 2.01 5.84 15.04
C ILE A 51 2.63 4.93 13.97
N GLY A 52 2.27 3.64 13.96
CA GLY A 52 2.76 2.69 12.96
C GLY A 52 2.43 3.12 11.53
N TRP A 53 1.20 3.60 11.29
CA TRP A 53 0.78 4.08 9.98
C TRP A 53 1.55 5.34 9.55
N VAL A 54 1.68 6.34 10.44
CA VAL A 54 2.41 7.58 10.14
C VAL A 54 3.87 7.29 9.83
N VAL A 55 4.55 6.52 10.68
CA VAL A 55 5.97 6.13 10.47
C VAL A 55 6.12 5.34 9.17
N GLY A 56 5.21 4.42 8.90
CA GLY A 56 5.18 3.67 7.64
C GLY A 56 5.05 4.56 6.40
N VAL A 57 4.14 5.54 6.41
CA VAL A 57 3.96 6.49 5.29
C VAL A 57 5.20 7.37 5.11
N LEU A 58 5.77 7.89 6.21
CA LEU A 58 6.98 8.72 6.17
C LEU A 58 8.19 7.94 5.62
N PHE A 59 8.31 6.66 5.96
CA PHE A 59 9.35 5.79 5.45
C PHE A 59 9.12 5.40 3.99
N ALA A 60 7.88 5.01 3.63
CA ALA A 60 7.55 4.54 2.29
C ALA A 60 7.65 5.63 1.23
N TYR A 61 7.27 6.87 1.53
CA TYR A 61 7.23 7.95 0.55
C TYR A 61 8.57 8.21 -0.14
N PRO A 62 9.68 8.49 0.59
CA PRO A 62 10.98 8.76 -0.05
C PRO A 62 11.50 7.59 -0.86
N LEU A 63 11.27 6.36 -0.41
CA LEU A 63 11.70 5.16 -1.12
C LEU A 63 10.90 4.96 -2.40
N ASN A 64 9.59 5.10 -2.34
CA ASN A 64 8.73 5.03 -3.53
C ASN A 64 9.09 6.15 -4.52
N ARG A 65 9.26 7.38 -4.04
CA ARG A 65 9.65 8.52 -4.86
C ARG A 65 10.96 8.28 -5.59
N LYS A 66 12.02 7.88 -4.85
CA LYS A 66 13.40 7.79 -5.38
C LYS A 66 13.65 6.50 -6.14
N TRP A 67 13.24 5.36 -5.59
CA TRP A 67 13.65 4.05 -6.11
C TRP A 67 12.60 3.41 -7.03
N VAL A 68 11.33 3.54 -6.70
CA VAL A 68 10.26 2.92 -7.47
C VAL A 68 9.90 3.78 -8.68
N PHE A 69 9.42 4.99 -8.44
CA PHE A 69 8.85 5.85 -9.49
C PHE A 69 9.84 6.85 -10.07
N LYS A 70 11.03 7.02 -9.47
CA LYS A 70 12.10 7.93 -9.91
C LYS A 70 11.55 9.32 -10.23
N SER A 71 10.70 9.85 -9.34
CA SER A 71 10.01 11.13 -9.51
C SER A 71 10.99 12.31 -9.42
N THR A 72 10.88 13.22 -10.38
CA THR A 72 11.62 14.49 -10.43
C THR A 72 10.74 15.72 -10.15
N ASN A 73 9.50 15.50 -9.67
CA ASN A 73 8.56 16.58 -9.39
C ASN A 73 9.11 17.56 -8.35
N PRO A 74 9.18 18.88 -8.61
CA PRO A 74 9.67 19.87 -7.67
C PRO A 74 8.74 20.08 -6.47
N HIS A 75 7.45 19.77 -6.59
CA HIS A 75 6.44 19.98 -5.55
C HIS A 75 6.36 18.80 -4.57
N ILE A 76 7.41 18.59 -3.76
CA ILE A 76 7.57 17.45 -2.84
C ILE A 76 6.41 17.34 -1.85
N PHE A 77 5.98 18.45 -1.24
CA PHE A 77 4.89 18.44 -0.27
C PHE A 77 3.56 18.04 -0.89
N LYS A 78 3.22 18.56 -2.07
CA LYS A 78 1.99 18.19 -2.79
C LYS A 78 1.98 16.70 -3.13
N GLU A 79 3.13 16.18 -3.55
CA GLU A 79 3.32 14.78 -3.86
C GLU A 79 3.21 13.90 -2.60
N PHE A 80 3.80 14.34 -1.48
CA PHE A 80 3.70 13.64 -0.18
C PHE A 80 2.26 13.55 0.32
N PHE A 81 1.52 14.67 0.34
CA PHE A 81 0.11 14.65 0.77
C PHE A 81 -0.78 13.83 -0.17
N GLY A 82 -0.52 13.86 -1.47
CA GLY A 82 -1.17 12.97 -2.43
C GLY A 82 -0.89 11.50 -2.13
N PHE A 83 0.37 11.16 -1.83
CA PHE A 83 0.77 9.80 -1.45
C PHE A 83 0.10 9.35 -0.14
N ALA A 84 0.14 10.17 0.91
CA ALA A 84 -0.51 9.87 2.18
C ALA A 84 -2.03 9.72 2.02
N GLY A 85 -2.67 10.60 1.25
CA GLY A 85 -4.10 10.53 0.95
C GLY A 85 -4.47 9.26 0.19
N SER A 86 -3.66 8.82 -0.77
CA SER A 86 -3.90 7.55 -1.48
C SER A 86 -3.79 6.34 -0.54
N ARG A 87 -2.87 6.37 0.42
CA ARG A 87 -2.75 5.31 1.45
C ARG A 87 -3.96 5.27 2.38
N LEU A 88 -4.45 6.44 2.77
CA LEU A 88 -5.67 6.54 3.57
C LEU A 88 -6.90 6.02 2.80
N SER A 89 -7.02 6.38 1.52
CA SER A 89 -8.12 5.89 0.66
C SER A 89 -8.10 4.38 0.50
N THR A 90 -6.93 3.78 0.30
CA THR A 90 -6.81 2.31 0.20
C THR A 90 -7.03 1.60 1.54
N TRP A 91 -6.76 2.24 2.67
CA TRP A 91 -7.13 1.73 3.99
C TRP A 91 -8.65 1.68 4.19
N ILE A 92 -9.37 2.71 3.75
CA ILE A 92 -10.85 2.71 3.75
C ILE A 92 -11.38 1.59 2.83
N LEU A 93 -10.78 1.42 1.64
CA LEU A 93 -11.14 0.35 0.72
C LEU A 93 -10.86 -1.05 1.32
N ASP A 94 -9.78 -1.22 2.08
CA ASP A 94 -9.50 -2.46 2.80
C ASP A 94 -10.64 -2.83 3.77
N ILE A 95 -11.12 -1.86 4.54
CA ILE A 95 -12.26 -2.04 5.44
C ILE A 95 -13.51 -2.45 4.66
N LEU A 96 -13.81 -1.79 3.53
CA LEU A 96 -14.96 -2.11 2.69
C LEU A 96 -14.84 -3.51 2.07
N ILE A 97 -13.67 -3.88 1.56
CA ILE A 97 -13.41 -5.22 1.03
C ILE A 97 -13.65 -6.26 2.10
N MET A 98 -13.07 -6.08 3.29
CA MET A 98 -13.26 -7.01 4.40
C MET A 98 -14.74 -7.13 4.79
N PHE A 99 -15.44 -6.00 4.92
CA PHE A 99 -16.87 -6.01 5.23
C PHE A 99 -17.69 -6.80 4.20
N VAL A 100 -17.48 -6.55 2.91
CA VAL A 100 -18.22 -7.20 1.82
C VAL A 100 -17.94 -8.71 1.79
N PHE A 101 -16.67 -9.11 1.80
CA PHE A 101 -16.31 -10.52 1.64
C PHE A 101 -16.56 -11.37 2.90
N ILE A 102 -16.51 -10.76 4.08
CA ILE A 102 -16.75 -11.48 5.35
C ILE A 102 -18.23 -11.51 5.70
N ASN A 103 -18.92 -10.35 5.59
CA ASN A 103 -20.29 -10.24 6.14
C ASN A 103 -21.37 -10.39 5.08
N VAL A 104 -21.12 -9.96 3.82
CA VAL A 104 -22.17 -9.94 2.79
C VAL A 104 -22.07 -11.15 1.88
N TRP A 105 -20.92 -11.38 1.25
CA TRP A 105 -20.82 -12.40 0.21
C TRP A 105 -20.41 -13.77 0.72
N ARG A 106 -19.49 -13.85 1.67
CA ARG A 106 -18.94 -15.11 2.21
C ARG A 106 -18.55 -16.17 1.15
N ILE A 107 -18.23 -15.72 -0.08
CA ILE A 107 -18.05 -16.61 -1.25
C ILE A 107 -16.86 -17.55 -1.10
N PHE A 108 -15.89 -17.22 -0.25
CA PHE A 108 -14.72 -18.06 0.01
C PHE A 108 -14.92 -19.04 1.17
N LEU A 109 -16.07 -18.97 1.87
CA LEU A 109 -16.36 -19.87 2.99
C LEU A 109 -16.38 -21.35 2.57
N PRO A 110 -17.00 -21.76 1.43
CA PRO A 110 -16.95 -23.16 1.00
C PRO A 110 -15.52 -23.66 0.73
N PHE A 111 -14.66 -22.81 0.18
CA PHE A 111 -13.27 -23.14 -0.03
C PHE A 111 -12.50 -23.25 1.30
N CYS A 112 -12.76 -22.39 2.25
CA CYS A 112 -12.18 -22.45 3.59
C CYS A 112 -12.64 -23.72 4.34
N ASN A 113 -13.91 -24.14 4.20
CA ASN A 113 -14.41 -25.40 4.73
C ASN A 113 -13.64 -26.59 4.14
N PHE A 114 -13.46 -26.62 2.82
CA PHE A 114 -12.69 -27.66 2.16
C PHE A 114 -11.23 -27.73 2.71
N LEU A 115 -10.58 -26.59 2.90
CA LEU A 115 -9.23 -26.54 3.48
C LEU A 115 -9.22 -26.99 4.95
N HIS A 116 -10.21 -26.60 5.72
CA HIS A 116 -10.37 -26.94 7.13
C HIS A 116 -10.55 -28.47 7.32
N GLU A 117 -11.31 -29.11 6.45
CA GLU A 117 -11.55 -30.56 6.50
C GLU A 117 -10.36 -31.39 6.05
N ASN A 118 -9.56 -30.88 5.09
CA ASN A 118 -8.48 -31.66 4.45
C ASN A 118 -7.08 -31.37 5.01
N ILE A 119 -6.89 -30.30 5.80
CA ILE A 119 -5.59 -29.91 6.34
C ILE A 119 -5.62 -29.92 7.86
N SER A 120 -5.02 -30.91 8.48
CA SER A 120 -5.02 -31.16 9.94
C SER A 120 -4.55 -29.96 10.78
N PHE A 121 -3.67 -29.10 10.24
CA PHE A 121 -3.23 -27.89 10.93
C PHE A 121 -4.36 -26.83 10.95
N LEU A 122 -5.09 -26.68 9.84
CA LEU A 122 -6.18 -25.71 9.71
C LEU A 122 -7.45 -26.17 10.43
N ALA A 123 -7.66 -27.48 10.59
CA ALA A 123 -8.76 -28.05 11.37
C ALA A 123 -8.73 -27.65 12.86
N LYS A 124 -7.61 -27.12 13.36
CA LYS A 124 -7.50 -26.61 14.73
C LYS A 124 -7.94 -25.16 14.87
N MET A 125 -8.14 -24.46 13.77
CA MET A 125 -8.59 -23.07 13.77
C MET A 125 -10.13 -23.04 13.71
N ASP A 126 -10.73 -22.01 14.29
CA ASP A 126 -12.13 -21.72 14.04
C ASP A 126 -12.35 -21.36 12.57
N ILE A 127 -13.46 -21.82 11.97
CA ILE A 127 -13.73 -21.65 10.54
C ILE A 127 -13.93 -20.18 10.13
N ASP A 128 -14.55 -19.37 10.99
CA ASP A 128 -14.74 -17.95 10.72
C ASP A 128 -13.41 -17.19 10.79
N ASN A 129 -12.51 -17.60 11.70
CA ASN A 129 -11.14 -17.10 11.77
C ASN A 129 -10.32 -17.49 10.52
N LEU A 130 -10.45 -18.75 10.07
CA LEU A 130 -9.79 -19.21 8.84
C LEU A 130 -10.27 -18.41 7.63
N HIS A 131 -11.59 -18.23 7.49
CA HIS A 131 -12.18 -17.42 6.43
C HIS A 131 -11.73 -15.96 6.50
N TYR A 132 -11.69 -15.35 7.69
CA TYR A 132 -11.19 -13.99 7.90
C TYR A 132 -9.74 -13.84 7.42
N TRP A 133 -8.83 -14.73 7.86
CA TRP A 133 -7.42 -14.66 7.49
C TRP A 133 -7.20 -14.94 6.01
N PHE A 134 -7.96 -15.86 5.43
CA PHE A 134 -7.91 -16.13 4.00
C PHE A 134 -8.26 -14.86 3.19
N VAL A 135 -9.40 -14.23 3.48
CA VAL A 135 -9.83 -13.01 2.81
C VAL A 135 -8.81 -11.87 3.03
N LYS A 136 -8.30 -11.72 4.26
CA LYS A 136 -7.34 -10.66 4.60
C LYS A 136 -6.03 -10.79 3.83
N ILE A 137 -5.46 -11.97 3.77
CA ILE A 137 -4.13 -12.20 3.19
C ILE A 137 -4.21 -12.31 1.66
N PHE A 138 -5.14 -13.12 1.14
CA PHE A 138 -5.16 -13.44 -0.28
C PHE A 138 -6.01 -12.48 -1.11
N ILE A 139 -7.05 -11.90 -0.55
CA ILE A 139 -7.95 -11.03 -1.30
C ILE A 139 -7.65 -9.57 -1.00
N SER A 140 -7.82 -9.13 0.25
CA SER A 140 -7.65 -7.73 0.61
C SER A 140 -6.23 -7.23 0.43
N ALA A 141 -5.22 -7.93 0.94
CA ALA A 141 -3.82 -7.50 0.81
C ALA A 141 -3.37 -7.40 -0.65
N VAL A 142 -3.80 -8.34 -1.51
CA VAL A 142 -3.47 -8.30 -2.95
C VAL A 142 -4.15 -7.10 -3.63
N LEU A 143 -5.46 -6.92 -3.43
CA LEU A 143 -6.21 -5.81 -4.03
C LEU A 143 -5.68 -4.45 -3.55
N VAL A 144 -5.46 -4.28 -2.25
CA VAL A 144 -4.91 -3.05 -1.67
C VAL A 144 -3.51 -2.76 -2.20
N THR A 145 -2.67 -3.79 -2.36
CA THR A 145 -1.32 -3.63 -2.93
C THR A 145 -1.37 -3.14 -4.38
N ILE A 146 -2.23 -3.74 -5.20
CA ILE A 146 -2.44 -3.32 -6.60
C ILE A 146 -2.95 -1.88 -6.66
N LEU A 147 -3.98 -1.55 -5.87
CA LEU A 147 -4.56 -0.21 -5.83
C LEU A 147 -3.55 0.84 -5.36
N ASN A 148 -2.76 0.54 -4.32
CA ASN A 148 -1.68 1.39 -3.85
C ASN A 148 -0.63 1.66 -4.93
N TYR A 149 -0.25 0.62 -5.69
CA TYR A 149 0.69 0.76 -6.80
C TYR A 149 0.09 1.64 -7.92
N VAL A 150 -1.15 1.36 -8.33
CA VAL A 150 -1.84 2.11 -9.39
C VAL A 150 -2.04 3.56 -8.98
N PHE A 151 -2.52 3.85 -7.79
CA PHE A 151 -2.71 5.22 -7.30
C PHE A 151 -1.39 5.97 -7.21
N SER A 152 -0.35 5.33 -6.68
CA SER A 152 0.97 5.95 -6.65
C SER A 152 1.48 6.24 -8.06
N LYS A 153 1.42 5.27 -8.97
CA LYS A 153 1.93 5.40 -10.34
C LYS A 153 1.15 6.41 -11.17
N VAL A 154 -0.17 6.38 -11.11
CA VAL A 154 -1.03 7.17 -12.01
C VAL A 154 -1.32 8.56 -11.46
N LEU A 155 -1.70 8.63 -10.17
CA LEU A 155 -2.21 9.88 -9.59
C LEU A 155 -1.10 10.76 -8.99
N ILE A 156 -0.02 10.13 -8.47
CA ILE A 156 0.97 10.85 -7.67
C ILE A 156 2.28 11.03 -8.44
N PHE A 157 2.88 9.94 -8.88
CA PHE A 157 4.18 9.92 -9.54
C PHE A 157 4.09 9.88 -11.06
N GLY A 158 2.88 9.84 -11.66
CA GLY A 158 2.69 9.89 -13.09
C GLY A 158 3.31 11.16 -13.67
N LYS A 159 4.25 11.02 -14.60
CA LYS A 159 4.73 12.16 -15.38
C LYS A 159 3.51 12.80 -16.05
N LYS A 160 3.25 14.08 -15.80
CA LYS A 160 2.37 14.87 -16.67
C LYS A 160 3.00 14.86 -18.06
N LYS A 161 2.57 13.99 -18.93
CA LYS A 161 2.74 14.14 -20.37
C LYS A 161 1.87 15.32 -20.78
N GLY A 162 2.52 16.43 -21.09
CA GLY A 162 1.84 17.55 -21.68
C GLY A 162 2.08 18.84 -20.92
N LYS A 163 3.16 19.50 -21.32
CA LYS A 163 3.33 20.91 -21.73
C LYS A 163 4.83 21.16 -21.81
N GLU A 164 5.46 20.59 -22.81
CA GLU A 164 6.53 21.28 -23.51
C GLU A 164 5.80 22.16 -24.53
N GLU A 165 5.49 23.38 -24.14
CA GLU A 165 5.25 24.44 -25.10
C GLU A 165 6.58 24.66 -25.83
N PRO A 166 6.58 24.70 -27.15
CA PRO A 166 7.79 25.02 -27.90
C PRO A 166 8.08 26.52 -27.77
N GLU A 167 8.94 26.87 -26.82
CA GLU A 167 9.52 28.22 -26.66
C GLU A 167 10.54 28.57 -27.78
N GLU A 168 10.69 27.71 -28.79
CA GLU A 168 11.62 27.92 -29.90
C GLU A 168 11.03 28.64 -31.12
N ALA A 169 9.76 29.03 -31.09
CA ALA A 169 9.15 29.73 -32.24
C ALA A 169 9.18 31.25 -32.15
N SER A 170 9.49 31.85 -30.99
CA SER A 170 9.50 33.32 -30.84
C SER A 170 10.87 33.97 -31.11
N GLU A 171 11.96 33.20 -31.07
CA GLU A 171 13.32 33.78 -31.27
C GLU A 171 13.78 33.86 -32.74
N LYS A 172 12.99 33.28 -33.68
CA LYS A 172 13.29 33.34 -35.11
C LYS A 172 12.56 34.41 -35.87
N SER A 173 11.60 35.12 -35.25
CA SER A 173 10.90 36.24 -35.91
C SER A 173 11.48 37.61 -35.57
N GLU A 174 12.46 37.71 -34.69
CA GLU A 174 13.07 38.98 -34.31
C GLU A 174 14.47 39.21 -34.94
N LYS A 175 14.91 38.32 -35.83
CA LYS A 175 16.18 38.42 -36.57
C LYS A 175 16.01 38.28 -38.09
N ALA A 176 14.88 38.71 -38.65
CA ALA A 176 14.72 38.83 -40.08
C ALA A 176 14.36 40.28 -40.47
#